data_4c0c393a82d41401e1c2b26a27186dd2
#
_entry.id   4c0c393a82d41401e1c2b26a27186dd2
#
_cell.length_a   1.000
_cell.length_b   1.000
_cell.length_c   1.000
_cell.angle_alpha   90.00
_cell.angle_beta   90.00
_cell.angle_gamma   90.00
#
_symmetry.space_group_name_H-M   'P 1'
#
loop_
_entity.id
_entity.type
_entity.pdbx_description
1 polymer ?
#
loop_
_entity_poly.entity_id
_entity_poly.type
_entity_poly.pdbx_seq_one_letter_code
_entity_poly.pdbx_strand_id
1 'polypeptide(L)'
;MITKHQEVRSTGIKVQHMLFEDFNASNVYDGIWACASILHLKKCELPDMIKRLYKALKRNGVIYMSFKYGDFEGVRNERYFTYLTEESFNMLMEPINGFKKEKIWVTGDVRQDRGTEQWLNIILRKVITI
;
A
#
# COMPACT_ATOMS: atom_id res chain seq x y z
N MET A 1 -4.85 -4.75 6.78
CA MET A 1 -3.86 -5.29 7.73
C MET A 1 -2.45 -4.93 7.29
N ILE A 2 -1.63 -4.53 8.23
CA ILE A 2 -0.22 -4.21 7.97
C ILE A 2 0.61 -5.45 8.22
N THR A 3 1.44 -5.81 7.24
CA THR A 3 2.23 -7.02 7.30
C THR A 3 3.43 -6.87 8.22
N LYS A 4 3.74 -7.91 8.97
CA LYS A 4 4.87 -7.98 9.88
C LYS A 4 5.91 -8.92 9.29
N HIS A 5 7.18 -8.50 9.29
CA HIS A 5 8.30 -9.31 8.83
C HIS A 5 9.37 -9.41 9.90
N GLN A 6 9.77 -10.65 10.21
CA GLN A 6 10.75 -10.90 11.24
C GLN A 6 12.14 -10.37 10.85
N GLU A 7 12.53 -10.58 9.61
CA GLU A 7 13.85 -10.21 9.12
C GLU A 7 14.12 -8.72 9.13
N VAL A 8 13.09 -7.90 9.14
CA VAL A 8 13.24 -6.44 9.16
C VAL A 8 13.78 -5.96 10.51
N ARG A 9 13.60 -6.74 11.55
CA ARG A 9 14.06 -6.38 12.90
C ARG A 9 15.58 -6.24 12.98
N SER A 10 16.31 -7.02 12.20
CA SER A 10 17.76 -6.98 12.23
C SER A 10 18.34 -5.67 11.72
N THR A 11 17.54 -4.87 11.01
CA THR A 11 17.95 -3.57 10.48
C THR A 11 17.59 -2.42 11.42
N GLY A 12 16.95 -2.72 12.53
CA GLY A 12 16.49 -1.69 13.47
C GLY A 12 15.19 -1.03 13.10
N ILE A 13 14.55 -1.46 12.01
CA ILE A 13 13.28 -0.92 11.60
C ILE A 13 12.17 -1.52 12.47
N LYS A 14 11.31 -0.63 12.97
CA LYS A 14 10.19 -1.05 13.78
C LYS A 14 9.10 -1.62 12.89
N VAL A 15 8.71 -2.88 13.13
CA VAL A 15 7.68 -3.55 12.34
C VAL A 15 6.56 -4.02 13.27
N GLN A 16 5.34 -3.83 12.82
CA GLN A 16 4.16 -4.18 13.61
C GLN A 16 3.06 -4.72 12.73
N HIS A 17 2.38 -5.75 13.21
CA HIS A 17 1.23 -6.34 12.55
C HIS A 17 -0.05 -5.88 13.26
N MET A 18 -0.99 -5.26 12.51
CA MET A 18 -2.26 -4.85 13.09
C MET A 18 -3.33 -4.74 12.00
N LEU A 19 -4.59 -4.72 12.43
CA LEU A 19 -5.71 -4.49 11.53
C LEU A 19 -5.77 -3.01 11.15
N PHE A 20 -6.21 -2.73 9.93
CA PHE A 20 -6.31 -1.34 9.46
C PHE A 20 -7.25 -0.50 10.31
N GLU A 21 -8.36 -1.07 10.77
CA GLU A 21 -9.33 -0.34 11.57
C GLU A 21 -8.78 0.09 12.93
N ASP A 22 -7.76 -0.60 13.42
CA ASP A 22 -7.11 -0.29 14.69
C ASP A 22 -5.91 0.62 14.51
N PHE A 23 -5.62 1.00 13.28
CA PHE A 23 -4.41 1.75 12.96
C PHE A 23 -4.61 3.23 13.25
N ASN A 24 -3.99 3.71 14.31
CA ASN A 24 -4.11 5.09 14.75
C ASN A 24 -2.78 5.60 15.31
N ALA A 25 -1.72 5.50 14.52
CA ALA A 25 -0.38 5.92 14.92
C ALA A 25 -0.04 7.28 14.32
N SER A 26 0.96 7.95 14.89
CA SER A 26 1.43 9.24 14.41
C SER A 26 2.94 9.32 14.55
N ASN A 27 3.65 9.50 13.44
CA ASN A 27 5.11 9.67 13.39
C ASN A 27 5.87 8.55 14.11
N VAL A 28 5.46 7.30 13.87
CA VAL A 28 6.00 6.14 14.58
C VAL A 28 6.89 5.27 13.71
N TYR A 29 6.60 5.18 12.41
CA TYR A 29 7.23 4.19 11.55
C TYR A 29 8.14 4.82 10.51
N ASP A 30 9.30 4.18 10.28
CA ASP A 30 10.20 4.53 9.19
C ASP A 30 9.76 3.91 7.88
N GLY A 31 9.06 2.78 7.94
CA GLY A 31 8.55 2.10 6.76
C GLY A 31 7.31 1.30 7.10
N ILE A 32 6.41 1.21 6.12
CA ILE A 32 5.17 0.45 6.23
C ILE A 32 5.07 -0.44 4.99
N TRP A 33 4.78 -1.72 5.20
CA TRP A 33 4.55 -2.69 4.13
C TRP A 33 3.08 -3.08 4.14
N ALA A 34 2.35 -2.67 3.11
CA ALA A 34 0.93 -2.97 2.96
C ALA A 34 0.71 -3.88 1.74
N CYS A 35 1.47 -4.96 1.68
CA CYS A 35 1.38 -5.92 0.59
C CYS A 35 0.24 -6.90 0.83
N ALA A 36 -0.46 -7.26 -0.24
CA ALA A 36 -1.45 -8.33 -0.24
C ALA A 36 -2.58 -8.16 0.79
N SER A 37 -2.70 -7.00 1.40
CA SER A 37 -3.79 -6.73 2.35
C SER A 37 -4.53 -5.45 2.01
N ILE A 38 -3.84 -4.39 1.64
CA ILE A 38 -4.49 -3.11 1.30
C ILE A 38 -5.42 -3.26 0.08
N LEU A 39 -5.13 -4.21 -0.80
CA LEU A 39 -5.93 -4.46 -2.00
C LEU A 39 -7.34 -4.99 -1.71
N HIS A 40 -7.60 -5.39 -0.46
CA HIS A 40 -8.93 -5.85 -0.04
C HIS A 40 -9.83 -4.73 0.44
N LEU A 41 -9.34 -3.51 0.52
CA LEU A 41 -10.16 -2.34 0.84
C LEU A 41 -10.91 -1.87 -0.40
N LYS A 42 -12.08 -1.30 -0.19
CA LYS A 42 -12.83 -0.69 -1.29
C LYS A 42 -12.08 0.54 -1.80
N LYS A 43 -12.21 0.81 -3.10
CA LYS A 43 -11.52 1.96 -3.69
C LYS A 43 -11.86 3.27 -2.96
N CYS A 44 -13.12 3.42 -2.54
CA CYS A 44 -13.54 4.62 -1.81
C CYS A 44 -12.93 4.74 -0.41
N GLU A 45 -12.43 3.64 0.14
CA GLU A 45 -11.79 3.62 1.46
C GLU A 45 -10.28 3.88 1.38
N LEU A 46 -9.68 3.69 0.22
CA LEU A 46 -8.24 3.79 0.06
C LEU A 46 -7.67 5.18 0.39
N PRO A 47 -8.26 6.30 -0.06
CA PRO A 47 -7.70 7.60 0.27
C PRO A 47 -7.61 7.85 1.77
N ASP A 48 -8.63 7.48 2.52
CA ASP A 48 -8.61 7.65 3.97
C ASP A 48 -7.53 6.78 4.61
N MET A 49 -7.41 5.53 4.17
CA MET A 49 -6.39 4.64 4.69
C MET A 49 -4.99 5.15 4.39
N ILE A 50 -4.77 5.65 3.19
CA ILE A 50 -3.47 6.19 2.79
C ILE A 50 -3.12 7.43 3.63
N LYS A 51 -4.11 8.27 3.94
CA LYS A 51 -3.90 9.41 4.83
C LYS A 51 -3.50 8.98 6.24
N ARG A 52 -4.09 7.90 6.74
CA ARG A 52 -3.70 7.33 8.04
C ARG A 52 -2.27 6.80 8.02
N LEU A 53 -1.90 6.14 6.93
CA LEU A 53 -0.53 5.65 6.76
C LEU A 53 0.45 6.82 6.69
N TYR A 54 0.09 7.89 6.00
CA TYR A 54 0.89 9.12 5.96
C TYR A 54 1.15 9.64 7.38
N LYS A 55 0.09 9.74 8.17
CA LYS A 55 0.20 10.24 9.54
C LYS A 55 1.11 9.37 10.40
N ALA A 56 1.07 8.06 10.18
CA ALA A 56 1.86 7.11 10.95
C ALA A 56 3.34 7.12 10.61
N LEU A 57 3.69 7.58 9.42
CA LEU A 57 5.07 7.63 8.98
C LEU A 57 5.83 8.77 9.62
N LYS A 58 7.09 8.50 9.94
CA LYS A 58 8.05 9.56 10.26
C LYS A 58 8.41 10.30 8.98
N ARG A 59 8.97 11.50 9.16
CA ARG A 59 9.51 12.26 8.03
C ARG A 59 10.49 11.39 7.23
N ASN A 60 10.36 11.41 5.92
CA ASN A 60 11.15 10.60 4.98
C ASN A 60 10.86 9.09 5.08
N GLY A 61 9.84 8.70 5.81
CA GLY A 61 9.43 7.31 5.84
C GLY A 61 8.79 6.90 4.52
N VAL A 62 8.78 5.60 4.26
CA VAL A 62 8.27 5.06 3.00
C VAL A 62 7.14 4.07 3.24
N ILE A 63 6.21 4.01 2.26
CA ILE A 63 5.17 2.98 2.22
C ILE A 63 5.38 2.18 0.95
N TYR A 64 5.39 0.86 1.08
CA TYR A 64 5.28 -0.03 -0.05
C TYR A 64 3.89 -0.64 -0.08
N MET A 65 3.23 -0.55 -1.24
CA MET A 65 1.90 -1.10 -1.45
C MET A 65 1.89 -1.94 -2.72
N SER A 66 1.03 -2.94 -2.77
CA SER A 66 0.81 -3.68 -4.00
C SER A 66 -0.67 -3.97 -4.19
N PHE A 67 -1.10 -3.91 -5.45
CA PHE A 67 -2.46 -4.19 -5.89
C PHE A 67 -2.40 -5.09 -7.10
N LYS A 68 -3.44 -5.90 -7.31
CA LYS A 68 -3.56 -6.60 -8.59
C LYS A 68 -3.78 -5.56 -9.68
N TYR A 69 -3.15 -5.77 -10.82
CA TYR A 69 -3.18 -4.82 -11.94
C TYR A 69 -4.47 -4.98 -12.75
N GLY A 70 -5.17 -3.88 -12.95
CA GLY A 70 -6.38 -3.87 -13.78
C GLY A 70 -7.42 -2.89 -13.28
N ASP A 71 -8.63 -3.02 -13.81
CA ASP A 71 -9.74 -2.11 -13.52
C ASP A 71 -10.84 -2.74 -12.68
N PHE A 72 -10.68 -3.97 -12.27
CA PHE A 72 -11.71 -4.68 -11.53
C PHE A 72 -11.83 -4.19 -10.09
N GLU A 73 -13.06 -4.09 -9.62
CA GLU A 73 -13.35 -3.89 -8.20
C GLU A 73 -14.58 -4.72 -7.86
N GLY A 74 -14.47 -5.58 -6.84
CA GLY A 74 -15.56 -6.44 -6.43
C GLY A 74 -15.08 -7.70 -5.73
N VAL A 75 -15.97 -8.67 -5.63
CA VAL A 75 -15.68 -9.93 -4.93
C VAL A 75 -15.21 -10.99 -5.90
N ARG A 76 -14.07 -11.62 -5.58
CA ARG A 76 -13.55 -12.81 -6.25
C ARG A 76 -13.02 -13.77 -5.21
N ASN A 77 -13.29 -15.05 -5.36
CA ASN A 77 -12.82 -16.07 -4.42
C ASN A 77 -13.16 -15.73 -2.97
N GLU A 78 -14.38 -15.27 -2.75
CA GLU A 78 -14.93 -14.95 -1.42
C GLU A 78 -14.25 -13.76 -0.74
N ARG A 79 -13.45 -12.97 -1.46
CA ARG A 79 -12.80 -11.77 -0.94
C ARG A 79 -13.07 -10.58 -1.84
N TYR A 80 -13.07 -9.40 -1.23
CA TYR A 80 -13.18 -8.16 -1.97
C TYR A 80 -11.80 -7.75 -2.46
N PHE A 81 -11.72 -7.32 -3.72
CA PHE A 81 -10.48 -6.85 -4.33
C PHE A 81 -10.69 -5.52 -5.01
N THR A 82 -9.71 -4.65 -4.89
CA THR A 82 -9.60 -3.44 -5.70
C THR A 82 -8.34 -3.56 -6.54
N TYR A 83 -8.51 -3.64 -7.84
CA TYR A 83 -7.41 -3.64 -8.81
C TYR A 83 -7.10 -2.21 -9.17
N LEU A 84 -5.85 -1.90 -9.47
CA LEU A 84 -5.44 -0.56 -9.90
C LEU A 84 -4.49 -0.65 -11.09
N THR A 85 -4.56 0.38 -11.93
CA THR A 85 -3.56 0.68 -12.95
C THR A 85 -2.76 1.90 -12.46
N GLU A 86 -1.69 2.24 -13.19
CA GLU A 86 -0.94 3.46 -12.88
C GLU A 86 -1.87 4.68 -12.92
N GLU A 87 -2.72 4.73 -13.94
CA GLU A 87 -3.64 5.84 -14.10
C GLU A 87 -4.66 5.93 -12.97
N SER A 88 -5.31 4.82 -12.61
CA SER A 88 -6.31 4.84 -11.54
C SER A 88 -5.66 5.12 -10.19
N PHE A 89 -4.44 4.65 -9.96
CA PHE A 89 -3.71 4.99 -8.74
C PHE A 89 -3.42 6.49 -8.67
N ASN A 90 -2.97 7.09 -9.77
CA ASN A 90 -2.70 8.53 -9.80
C ASN A 90 -3.95 9.36 -9.56
N MET A 91 -5.08 8.93 -10.11
CA MET A 91 -6.36 9.60 -9.87
C MET A 91 -6.77 9.53 -8.40
N LEU A 92 -6.57 8.37 -7.78
CA LEU A 92 -6.87 8.16 -6.37
C LEU A 92 -6.01 9.04 -5.48
N MET A 93 -4.75 9.24 -5.85
CA MET A 93 -3.81 10.04 -5.07
C MET A 93 -3.94 11.55 -5.27
N GLU A 94 -4.67 11.98 -6.28
CA GLU A 94 -4.77 13.39 -6.64
C GLU A 94 -5.13 14.30 -5.45
N PRO A 95 -6.12 13.95 -4.59
CA PRO A 95 -6.44 14.79 -3.44
C PRO A 95 -5.50 14.63 -2.25
N ILE A 96 -4.52 13.74 -2.32
CA ILE A 96 -3.66 13.43 -1.20
C ILE A 96 -2.31 14.11 -1.39
N ASN A 97 -1.91 14.92 -0.41
CA ASN A 97 -0.65 15.66 -0.44
C ASN A 97 0.37 15.06 0.52
N GLY A 98 1.61 15.44 0.35
CA GLY A 98 2.67 15.08 1.30
C GLY A 98 3.46 13.86 0.94
N PHE A 99 3.13 13.19 -0.16
CA PHE A 99 3.88 12.04 -0.66
C PHE A 99 4.63 12.38 -1.93
N LYS A 100 5.82 11.79 -2.05
CA LYS A 100 6.56 11.72 -3.30
C LYS A 100 6.47 10.28 -3.80
N LYS A 101 6.09 10.08 -5.05
CA LYS A 101 6.07 8.76 -5.66
C LYS A 101 7.50 8.40 -6.03
N GLU A 102 8.11 7.52 -5.23
CA GLU A 102 9.50 7.09 -5.45
C GLU A 102 9.59 6.12 -6.61
N LYS A 103 8.68 5.17 -6.68
CA LYS A 103 8.71 4.14 -7.70
C LYS A 103 7.33 3.55 -7.91
N ILE A 104 6.99 3.27 -9.14
CA ILE A 104 5.80 2.52 -9.50
C ILE A 104 6.19 1.57 -10.63
N TRP A 105 5.86 0.28 -10.49
CA TRP A 105 6.22 -0.70 -11.51
C TRP A 105 5.27 -1.89 -11.46
N VAL A 106 5.27 -2.65 -12.54
CA VAL A 106 4.38 -3.81 -12.71
C VAL A 106 5.22 -5.08 -12.72
N THR A 107 4.79 -6.08 -11.96
CA THR A 107 5.43 -7.40 -11.98
C THR A 107 4.41 -8.45 -12.37
N GLY A 108 4.87 -9.51 -13.04
CA GLY A 108 4.05 -10.66 -13.33
C GLY A 108 4.02 -11.62 -12.15
N ASP A 109 2.95 -12.40 -12.06
CA ASP A 109 2.87 -13.48 -11.08
C ASP A 109 3.73 -14.64 -11.59
N VAL A 110 4.67 -15.08 -10.77
CA VAL A 110 5.60 -16.13 -11.17
C VAL A 110 5.02 -17.55 -11.06
N ARG A 111 3.83 -17.68 -10.51
CA ARG A 111 3.19 -18.99 -10.40
C ARG A 111 2.58 -19.38 -11.74
N GLN A 112 2.93 -20.56 -12.21
CA GLN A 112 2.52 -21.01 -13.55
C GLN A 112 1.01 -21.10 -13.74
N ASP A 113 0.28 -21.43 -12.71
CA ASP A 113 -1.18 -21.56 -12.77
C ASP A 113 -1.91 -20.22 -12.75
N ARG A 114 -1.19 -19.12 -12.57
CA ARG A 114 -1.78 -17.77 -12.56
C ARG A 114 -1.71 -17.09 -13.92
N GLY A 115 -0.89 -17.59 -14.81
CA GLY A 115 -0.81 -17.11 -16.20
C GLY A 115 -0.46 -15.65 -16.34
N THR A 116 -1.43 -14.82 -16.70
CA THR A 116 -1.21 -13.42 -17.04
C THR A 116 -1.46 -12.45 -15.88
N GLU A 117 -1.65 -12.95 -14.68
CA GLU A 117 -1.90 -12.06 -13.55
C GLU A 117 -0.69 -11.18 -13.26
N GLN A 118 -0.94 -9.89 -13.07
CA GLN A 118 0.10 -8.90 -12.82
C GLN A 118 -0.19 -8.10 -11.57
N TRP A 119 0.86 -7.49 -11.02
CA TRP A 119 0.77 -6.69 -9.80
C TRP A 119 1.31 -5.30 -10.05
N LEU A 120 0.60 -4.31 -9.52
CA LEU A 120 1.08 -2.92 -9.47
C LEU A 120 1.77 -2.71 -8.14
N ASN A 121 3.03 -2.32 -8.18
CA ASN A 121 3.85 -2.08 -7.00
C ASN A 121 4.15 -0.60 -6.90
N ILE A 122 4.03 -0.04 -5.69
CA ILE A 122 4.17 1.39 -5.47
C ILE A 122 4.99 1.64 -4.22
N ILE A 123 5.97 2.55 -4.33
CA ILE A 123 6.68 3.07 -3.16
C ILE A 123 6.44 4.57 -3.09
N LEU A 124 5.89 5.02 -1.97
CA LEU A 124 5.67 6.43 -1.68
C LEU A 124 6.57 6.85 -0.52
N ARG A 125 7.15 8.04 -0.62
CA ARG A 125 7.92 8.61 0.47
C ARG A 125 7.19 9.82 1.04
N LYS A 126 7.12 9.88 2.37
CA LYS A 126 6.54 11.03 3.05
C LYS A 126 7.49 12.22 2.95
N VAL A 127 6.99 13.31 2.38
CA VAL A 127 7.72 14.58 2.35
C VAL A 127 6.87 15.61 3.09
N ILE A 128 7.54 16.58 3.70
CA ILE A 128 6.81 17.65 4.38
C ILE A 128 6.46 18.71 3.36
N THR A 129 5.15 19.00 3.29
CA THR A 129 4.66 20.10 2.46
C THR A 129 4.59 21.33 3.34
N ILE A 130 5.23 22.39 2.90
CA ILE A 130 5.21 23.67 3.61
C ILE A 130 4.13 24.55 3.01
#